data_b15c455166079ef58869b51ae029e5e0
#
_entry.id   b15c455166079ef58869b51ae029e5e0
#
_cell.length_a   1.000
_cell.length_b   1.000
_cell.length_c   1.000
_cell.angle_alpha   90.00
_cell.angle_beta   90.00
_cell.angle_gamma   90.00
#
_symmetry.space_group_name_H-M   'P 1'
#
loop_
_entity.id
_entity.type
_entity.pdbx_description
1 polymer ?
#
loop_
_entity_poly.entity_id
_entity_poly.type
_entity_poly.pdbx_seq_one_letter_code
_entity_poly.pdbx_strand_id
1 'polypeptide(L)'
;MADNTVQVTEIVANTVTAQDIINSVTVSESDANSVTVVASTFVNDSGASSKLFYGTTTPTSSTGTTGDFWIRTDTGELYGPKTGSGWPTDSLPLIPKRFVFTQDTSSASWSITHTLSGYPSVTVVDSANTVVEGDVQYNSTTQLTITFASAFTGKAYLT
;
A
#
# COMPACT_ATOMS: atom_id res chain seq x y z
N MET A 1 -16.98 38.26 19.26
CA MET A 1 -16.29 37.15 18.52
C MET A 1 -15.65 37.80 17.31
N ALA A 2 -14.37 37.68 17.14
CA ALA A 2 -13.73 38.21 15.94
C ALA A 2 -14.15 37.35 14.75
N ASP A 3 -14.61 38.02 13.70
CA ASP A 3 -14.93 37.36 12.42
C ASP A 3 -13.59 36.96 11.79
N ASN A 4 -13.41 35.64 11.64
CA ASN A 4 -12.17 35.04 11.08
C ASN A 4 -12.25 34.91 9.55
N THR A 5 -13.05 35.73 8.89
CA THR A 5 -13.21 35.70 7.45
C THR A 5 -12.20 36.62 6.79
N VAL A 6 -11.35 36.10 5.94
CA VAL A 6 -10.51 36.89 5.03
C VAL A 6 -11.31 37.08 3.73
N GLN A 7 -11.73 38.32 3.46
CA GLN A 7 -12.34 38.67 2.18
C GLN A 7 -11.28 39.28 1.26
N VAL A 8 -11.10 38.69 0.09
CA VAL A 8 -10.24 39.23 -0.97
C VAL A 8 -11.15 39.72 -2.07
N THR A 9 -11.21 41.05 -2.27
CA THR A 9 -12.11 41.69 -3.22
C THR A 9 -11.52 41.86 -4.62
N GLU A 10 -10.20 41.80 -4.76
CA GLU A 10 -9.49 41.88 -6.03
C GLU A 10 -8.18 41.17 -5.98
N ILE A 11 -7.91 40.34 -6.98
CA ILE A 11 -6.64 39.62 -7.14
C ILE A 11 -5.98 40.16 -8.41
N VAL A 12 -4.99 41.02 -8.24
CA VAL A 12 -4.21 41.60 -9.36
C VAL A 12 -3.08 40.66 -9.81
N ALA A 13 -2.74 39.66 -9.01
CA ALA A 13 -1.82 38.58 -9.33
C ALA A 13 -2.41 37.25 -8.89
N ASN A 14 -2.18 36.22 -9.64
CA ASN A 14 -2.79 34.86 -9.47
C ASN A 14 -2.41 34.13 -8.14
N THR A 15 -2.04 34.85 -7.09
CA THR A 15 -1.62 34.26 -5.83
C THR A 15 -2.25 34.97 -4.65
N VAL A 16 -3.02 34.23 -3.85
CA VAL A 16 -3.48 34.64 -2.52
C VAL A 16 -2.68 33.85 -1.50
N THR A 17 -1.93 34.58 -0.66
CA THR A 17 -1.29 33.98 0.50
C THR A 17 -2.06 34.41 1.75
N ALA A 18 -2.68 33.46 2.42
CA ALA A 18 -3.33 33.68 3.71
C ALA A 18 -2.48 33.04 4.81
N GLN A 19 -2.11 33.82 5.82
CA GLN A 19 -1.53 33.34 7.07
C GLN A 19 -2.63 33.29 8.13
N ASP A 20 -2.61 32.30 8.99
CA ASP A 20 -3.56 32.08 10.08
C ASP A 20 -5.01 31.79 9.64
N ILE A 21 -5.19 30.78 8.79
CA ILE A 21 -6.52 30.24 8.49
C ILE A 21 -6.89 29.24 9.59
N ILE A 22 -7.78 29.64 10.48
CA ILE A 22 -8.17 28.83 11.64
C ILE A 22 -9.32 27.87 11.32
N ASN A 23 -10.21 28.14 10.37
CA ASN A 23 -11.42 27.34 10.21
C ASN A 23 -11.79 26.88 8.79
N SER A 24 -11.68 27.68 7.76
CA SER A 24 -11.96 27.22 6.39
C SER A 24 -11.54 28.24 5.33
N VAL A 25 -11.19 27.76 4.15
CA VAL A 25 -11.09 28.55 2.93
C VAL A 25 -12.23 28.12 2.02
N THR A 26 -13.12 29.06 1.69
CA THR A 26 -14.18 28.86 0.71
C THR A 26 -13.83 29.63 -0.56
N VAL A 27 -13.66 28.94 -1.67
CA VAL A 27 -13.52 29.55 -2.99
C VAL A 27 -14.87 29.44 -3.68
N SER A 28 -15.59 30.59 -3.82
CA SER A 28 -16.97 30.60 -4.33
C SER A 28 -17.06 30.84 -5.84
N GLU A 29 -16.08 31.50 -6.45
CA GLU A 29 -15.96 31.64 -7.90
C GLU A 29 -14.49 31.67 -8.29
N SER A 30 -14.12 30.96 -9.32
CA SER A 30 -12.79 30.95 -9.84
C SER A 30 -12.86 30.83 -11.36
N ASP A 31 -12.41 31.88 -12.04
CA ASP A 31 -12.05 31.81 -13.46
C ASP A 31 -10.70 31.12 -13.68
N ALA A 32 -10.08 30.67 -12.61
CA ALA A 32 -8.85 29.92 -12.66
C ALA A 32 -9.14 28.44 -12.92
N ASN A 33 -8.43 27.83 -13.86
CA ASN A 33 -8.59 26.44 -14.25
C ASN A 33 -8.16 25.42 -13.18
N SER A 34 -7.68 25.85 -12.02
CA SER A 34 -7.32 24.94 -10.94
C SER A 34 -7.20 25.62 -9.58
N VAL A 35 -7.69 24.96 -8.56
CA VAL A 35 -7.39 25.26 -7.16
C VAL A 35 -6.43 24.20 -6.65
N THR A 36 -5.20 24.59 -6.35
CA THR A 36 -4.22 23.68 -5.77
C THR A 36 -4.19 23.86 -4.26
N VAL A 37 -4.64 22.87 -3.52
CA VAL A 37 -4.48 22.81 -2.07
C VAL A 37 -3.22 22.01 -1.76
N VAL A 38 -2.15 22.70 -1.35
CA VAL A 38 -0.89 22.06 -0.95
C VAL A 38 -0.92 21.73 0.54
N ALA A 39 -1.89 20.94 0.96
CA ALA A 39 -1.91 20.42 2.33
C ALA A 39 -2.49 19.01 2.35
N SER A 40 -1.62 18.02 2.33
CA SER A 40 -1.98 16.64 2.67
C SER A 40 -1.86 16.43 4.17
N THR A 41 -2.72 17.08 4.94
CA THR A 41 -2.74 16.89 6.38
C THR A 41 -3.97 16.08 6.74
N PHE A 42 -3.78 14.89 7.27
CA PHE A 42 -4.83 14.09 7.88
C PHE A 42 -4.90 14.47 9.35
N VAL A 43 -6.09 14.75 9.84
CA VAL A 43 -6.31 15.10 11.25
C VAL A 43 -6.97 13.89 11.91
N ASN A 44 -6.38 13.39 12.99
CA ASN A 44 -7.01 12.37 13.80
C ASN A 44 -8.14 12.96 14.66
N ASP A 45 -8.90 12.13 15.35
CA ASP A 45 -10.00 12.54 16.23
C ASP A 45 -9.58 13.44 17.40
N SER A 46 -8.29 13.47 17.74
CA SER A 46 -7.71 14.36 18.75
C SER A 46 -7.23 15.71 18.17
N GLY A 47 -7.42 15.95 16.87
CA GLY A 47 -7.00 17.18 16.21
C GLY A 47 -5.52 17.26 15.88
N ALA A 48 -4.75 16.20 16.11
CA ALA A 48 -3.34 16.14 15.71
C ALA A 48 -3.23 15.89 14.20
N SER A 49 -2.37 16.64 13.52
CA SER A 49 -2.15 16.48 12.09
C SER A 49 -1.21 15.31 11.80
N SER A 50 -1.60 14.47 10.84
CA SER A 50 -0.77 13.41 10.28
C SER A 50 -0.51 13.70 8.80
N LYS A 51 0.64 13.27 8.30
CA LYS A 51 1.02 13.44 6.89
C LYS A 51 1.18 12.08 6.24
N LEU A 52 0.92 12.03 4.94
CA LEU A 52 1.23 10.91 4.10
C LEU A 52 2.45 11.25 3.25
N PHE A 53 3.51 10.48 3.41
CA PHE A 53 4.73 10.55 2.60
C PHE A 53 4.76 9.40 1.61
N TYR A 54 5.62 9.48 0.61
CA TYR A 54 5.85 8.39 -0.33
C TYR A 54 7.29 8.38 -0.83
N GLY A 55 7.75 7.22 -1.28
CA GLY A 55 9.08 7.01 -1.86
C GLY A 55 9.28 5.56 -2.27
N THR A 56 10.45 5.27 -2.83
CA THR A 56 10.81 3.94 -3.34
C THR A 56 11.65 3.11 -2.36
N THR A 57 11.91 3.64 -1.16
CA THR A 57 12.65 2.94 -0.11
C THR A 57 11.85 2.90 1.17
N THR A 58 12.28 2.12 2.15
CA THR A 58 11.73 2.17 3.50
C THR A 58 11.97 3.54 4.12
N PRO A 59 11.03 4.08 4.92
CA PRO A 59 11.20 5.37 5.56
C PRO A 59 12.33 5.35 6.58
N THR A 60 13.11 6.42 6.63
CA THR A 60 14.17 6.59 7.63
C THR A 60 13.62 7.16 8.93
N SER A 61 14.35 6.99 10.02
CA SER A 61 13.93 7.55 11.32
C SER A 61 13.80 9.07 11.33
N SER A 62 14.52 9.77 10.45
CA SER A 62 14.46 11.24 10.29
C SER A 62 13.28 11.72 9.46
N THR A 63 12.58 10.82 8.74
CA THR A 63 11.42 11.19 7.93
C THR A 63 10.16 11.23 8.79
N GLY A 64 9.39 12.31 8.68
CA GLY A 64 8.10 12.45 9.34
C GLY A 64 8.13 12.55 10.86
N THR A 65 6.96 12.74 11.46
CA THR A 65 6.70 12.85 12.88
C THR A 65 5.76 11.74 13.37
N THR A 66 5.57 11.60 14.67
CA THR A 66 4.61 10.65 15.24
C THR A 66 3.20 10.87 14.65
N GLY A 67 2.56 9.79 14.22
CA GLY A 67 1.26 9.82 13.57
C GLY A 67 1.31 9.79 12.04
N ASP A 68 2.47 10.05 11.44
CA ASP A 68 2.62 10.07 9.98
C ASP A 68 2.61 8.67 9.35
N PHE A 69 2.30 8.63 8.04
CA PHE A 69 2.26 7.42 7.21
C PHE A 69 3.22 7.55 6.03
N TRP A 70 3.68 6.41 5.51
CA TRP A 70 4.57 6.33 4.36
C TRP A 70 4.10 5.26 3.39
N ILE A 71 3.95 5.62 2.11
CA ILE A 71 3.73 4.66 1.03
C ILE A 71 5.05 4.36 0.33
N ARG A 72 5.42 3.10 0.30
CA ARG A 72 6.50 2.61 -0.52
C ARG A 72 5.96 2.23 -1.89
N THR A 73 6.28 3.03 -2.90
CA THR A 73 5.62 2.96 -4.21
C THR A 73 6.17 1.86 -5.13
N ASP A 74 7.39 1.37 -4.89
CA ASP A 74 8.00 0.27 -5.64
C ASP A 74 7.43 -1.10 -5.25
N THR A 75 7.03 -1.27 -4.00
CA THR A 75 6.49 -2.53 -3.46
C THR A 75 5.00 -2.48 -3.14
N GLY A 76 4.39 -1.29 -3.15
CA GLY A 76 2.99 -1.09 -2.78
C GLY A 76 2.73 -1.40 -1.30
N GLU A 77 3.56 -0.88 -0.42
CA GLU A 77 3.49 -1.11 1.02
C GLU A 77 3.20 0.19 1.78
N LEU A 78 2.38 0.10 2.82
CA LEU A 78 2.08 1.19 3.74
C LEU A 78 2.79 0.95 5.07
N TYR A 79 3.58 1.92 5.51
CA TYR A 79 4.18 1.97 6.85
C TYR A 79 3.46 3.03 7.67
N GLY A 80 3.24 2.74 8.92
CA GLY A 80 2.65 3.71 9.84
C GLY A 80 1.51 3.15 10.70
N PRO A 81 1.01 3.98 11.62
CA PRO A 81 1.54 5.31 11.94
C PRO A 81 2.96 5.25 12.52
N LYS A 82 3.78 6.27 12.24
CA LYS A 82 5.07 6.44 12.91
C LYS A 82 4.82 6.65 14.40
N THR A 83 5.63 6.01 15.24
CA THR A 83 5.56 6.13 16.70
C THR A 83 6.72 6.94 17.26
N GLY A 84 6.73 7.20 18.56
CA GLY A 84 7.89 7.79 19.23
C GLY A 84 9.16 6.93 19.15
N SER A 85 8.99 5.60 18.93
CA SER A 85 10.10 4.67 18.72
C SER A 85 10.55 4.58 17.26
N GLY A 86 9.86 5.22 16.32
CA GLY A 86 10.17 5.21 14.90
C GLY A 86 9.05 4.62 14.02
N TRP A 87 9.41 4.27 12.80
CA TRP A 87 8.53 3.59 11.86
C TRP A 87 8.36 2.12 12.25
N PRO A 88 7.17 1.51 12.02
CA PRO A 88 7.00 0.07 12.18
C PRO A 88 8.00 -0.71 11.32
N THR A 89 8.48 -1.84 11.82
CA THR A 89 9.30 -2.77 11.04
C THR A 89 8.48 -3.51 10.00
N ASP A 90 7.20 -3.76 10.31
CA ASP A 90 6.26 -4.43 9.43
C ASP A 90 5.44 -3.42 8.65
N SER A 91 5.20 -3.72 7.38
CA SER A 91 4.37 -2.93 6.48
C SER A 91 3.04 -3.62 6.20
N LEU A 92 2.04 -2.83 5.87
CA LEU A 92 0.77 -3.33 5.36
C LEU A 92 0.81 -3.33 3.82
N PRO A 93 0.65 -4.49 3.15
CA PRO A 93 0.60 -4.52 1.70
C PRO A 93 -0.69 -3.86 1.20
N LEU A 94 -0.56 -2.88 0.30
CA LEU A 94 -1.67 -2.22 -0.39
C LEU A 94 -2.15 -3.04 -1.61
N ILE A 95 -1.29 -3.94 -2.09
CA ILE A 95 -1.57 -4.84 -3.21
C ILE A 95 -1.44 -6.27 -2.69
N PRO A 96 -2.42 -7.15 -2.94
CA PRO A 96 -2.30 -8.56 -2.56
C PRO A 96 -1.04 -9.17 -3.17
N LYS A 97 -0.19 -9.74 -2.34
CA LYS A 97 1.00 -10.45 -2.79
C LYS A 97 0.55 -11.75 -3.48
N ARG A 98 1.12 -12.01 -4.64
CA ARG A 98 0.89 -13.24 -5.41
C ARG A 98 2.23 -13.87 -5.74
N PHE A 99 2.25 -15.18 -5.76
CA PHE A 99 3.40 -15.96 -6.22
C PHE A 99 2.94 -16.97 -7.25
N VAL A 100 3.67 -17.09 -8.34
CA VAL A 100 3.39 -18.07 -9.40
C VAL A 100 4.59 -19.00 -9.50
N PHE A 101 4.36 -20.27 -9.26
CA PHE A 101 5.33 -21.33 -9.50
C PHE A 101 5.04 -21.97 -10.84
N THR A 102 6.08 -22.27 -11.61
CA THR A 102 5.96 -23.01 -12.88
C THR A 102 6.73 -24.31 -12.78
N GLN A 103 6.04 -25.41 -13.08
CA GLN A 103 6.61 -26.76 -13.16
C GLN A 103 6.78 -27.13 -14.63
N ASP A 104 7.98 -26.92 -15.15
CA ASP A 104 8.29 -27.19 -16.57
C ASP A 104 8.59 -28.65 -16.87
N THR A 105 9.02 -29.40 -15.85
CA THR A 105 9.29 -30.84 -15.96
C THR A 105 8.18 -31.63 -15.29
N SER A 106 7.61 -32.62 -16.00
CA SER A 106 6.52 -33.44 -15.46
C SER A 106 6.90 -34.08 -14.12
N SER A 107 6.13 -33.79 -13.08
CA SER A 107 6.33 -34.33 -11.73
C SER A 107 5.00 -34.52 -11.02
N ALA A 108 4.89 -35.55 -10.21
CA ALA A 108 3.77 -35.77 -9.30
C ALA A 108 3.97 -35.13 -7.92
N SER A 109 5.13 -34.55 -7.67
CA SER A 109 5.42 -33.84 -6.41
C SER A 109 6.13 -32.53 -6.73
N TRP A 110 5.52 -31.41 -6.32
CA TRP A 110 6.03 -30.07 -6.55
C TRP A 110 6.45 -29.43 -5.23
N SER A 111 7.75 -29.21 -5.07
CA SER A 111 8.31 -28.47 -3.93
C SER A 111 8.40 -27.00 -4.28
N ILE A 112 7.67 -26.16 -3.58
CA ILE A 112 7.52 -24.74 -3.88
C ILE A 112 8.07 -23.93 -2.72
N THR A 113 9.09 -23.11 -3.01
CA THR A 113 9.55 -22.05 -2.11
C THR A 113 9.00 -20.73 -2.59
N HIS A 114 8.32 -19.98 -1.71
CA HIS A 114 7.65 -18.72 -2.04
C HIS A 114 8.04 -17.59 -1.09
N THR A 115 7.81 -16.36 -1.53
CA THR A 115 8.11 -15.13 -0.78
C THR A 115 6.89 -14.58 -0.02
N LEU A 116 5.76 -15.29 -0.05
CA LEU A 116 4.57 -14.96 0.72
C LEU A 116 4.83 -15.36 2.18
N SER A 117 4.59 -14.47 3.10
CA SER A 117 4.68 -14.79 4.53
C SER A 117 3.40 -15.50 4.97
N GLY A 118 3.49 -16.73 5.48
CA GLY A 118 2.35 -17.48 6.00
C GLY A 118 1.96 -18.69 5.13
N TYR A 119 0.71 -19.07 5.19
CA TYR A 119 0.14 -20.25 4.54
C TYR A 119 -0.83 -19.80 3.42
N PRO A 120 -0.33 -19.56 2.20
CA PRO A 120 -1.14 -19.03 1.11
C PRO A 120 -2.18 -20.06 0.60
N SER A 121 -3.28 -19.57 0.08
CA SER A 121 -4.18 -20.41 -0.72
C SER A 121 -3.49 -20.83 -2.01
N VAL A 122 -3.71 -22.07 -2.43
CA VAL A 122 -3.05 -22.65 -3.61
C VAL A 122 -4.10 -23.07 -4.64
N THR A 123 -3.92 -22.62 -5.88
CA THR A 123 -4.66 -23.12 -7.05
C THR A 123 -3.67 -23.66 -8.07
N VAL A 124 -3.83 -24.90 -8.48
CA VAL A 124 -2.95 -25.52 -9.49
C VAL A 124 -3.71 -25.67 -10.81
N VAL A 125 -2.99 -25.40 -11.91
CA VAL A 125 -3.48 -25.70 -13.25
C VAL A 125 -2.46 -26.54 -14.02
N ASP A 126 -2.95 -27.40 -14.90
CA ASP A 126 -2.12 -28.14 -15.86
C ASP A 126 -1.67 -27.26 -17.04
N SER A 127 -0.97 -27.84 -18.00
CA SER A 127 -0.50 -27.13 -19.21
C SER A 127 -1.64 -26.68 -20.13
N ALA A 128 -2.85 -27.20 -19.97
CA ALA A 128 -4.07 -26.77 -20.68
C ALA A 128 -4.85 -25.68 -19.91
N ASN A 129 -4.33 -25.21 -18.78
CA ASN A 129 -4.97 -24.28 -17.84
C ASN A 129 -6.24 -24.87 -17.17
N THR A 130 -6.34 -26.17 -17.05
CA THR A 130 -7.40 -26.83 -16.29
C THR A 130 -6.98 -26.96 -14.84
N VAL A 131 -7.89 -26.63 -13.90
CA VAL A 131 -7.61 -26.75 -12.47
C VAL A 131 -7.44 -28.23 -12.10
N VAL A 132 -6.37 -28.51 -11.37
CA VAL A 132 -6.03 -29.83 -10.85
C VAL A 132 -5.94 -29.77 -9.34
N GLU A 133 -6.57 -30.72 -8.67
CA GLU A 133 -6.49 -30.86 -7.22
C GLU A 133 -5.31 -31.74 -6.83
N GLY A 134 -4.64 -31.37 -5.76
CA GLY A 134 -3.55 -32.12 -5.14
C GLY A 134 -3.53 -31.93 -3.64
N ASP A 135 -2.84 -32.80 -2.94
CA ASP A 135 -2.63 -32.69 -1.51
C ASP A 135 -1.56 -31.65 -1.20
N VAL A 136 -1.95 -30.57 -0.51
CA VAL A 136 -1.06 -29.47 -0.14
C VAL A 136 -0.56 -29.66 1.29
N GLN A 137 0.75 -29.76 1.45
CA GLN A 137 1.42 -29.80 2.74
C GLN A 137 2.30 -28.56 2.90
N TYR A 138 2.04 -27.77 3.92
CA TYR A 138 2.88 -26.63 4.30
C TYR A 138 4.05 -27.12 5.17
N ASN A 139 5.27 -26.94 4.66
CA ASN A 139 6.49 -27.33 5.35
C ASN A 139 7.00 -26.21 6.28
N SER A 140 6.73 -24.96 5.87
CA SER A 140 7.04 -23.74 6.63
C SER A 140 6.18 -22.56 6.12
N THR A 141 6.37 -21.37 6.69
CA THR A 141 5.73 -20.14 6.22
C THR A 141 6.23 -19.63 4.85
N THR A 142 7.23 -20.31 4.27
CA THR A 142 7.83 -19.96 2.97
C THR A 142 7.99 -21.15 2.05
N GLN A 143 7.56 -22.36 2.45
CA GLN A 143 7.70 -23.57 1.66
C GLN A 143 6.49 -24.47 1.83
N LEU A 144 6.04 -25.04 0.71
CA LEU A 144 5.01 -26.07 0.66
C LEU A 144 5.35 -27.15 -0.38
N THR A 145 4.72 -28.30 -0.22
CA THR A 145 4.78 -29.42 -1.19
C THR A 145 3.37 -29.74 -1.64
N ILE A 146 3.17 -29.94 -2.95
CA ILE A 146 1.91 -30.42 -3.50
C ILE A 146 2.14 -31.80 -4.10
N THR A 147 1.29 -32.75 -3.74
CA THR A 147 1.37 -34.12 -4.25
C THR A 147 0.12 -34.44 -5.09
N PHE A 148 0.32 -35.06 -6.24
CA PHE A 148 -0.70 -35.41 -7.20
C PHE A 148 -0.70 -36.91 -7.49
N ALA A 149 -1.83 -37.41 -7.96
CA ALA A 149 -1.97 -38.83 -8.36
C ALA A 149 -1.14 -39.21 -9.60
N SER A 150 -0.82 -38.23 -10.46
CA SER A 150 -0.05 -38.43 -11.69
C SER A 150 0.90 -37.28 -11.94
N ALA A 151 2.00 -37.53 -12.62
CA ALA A 151 2.97 -36.50 -13.00
C ALA A 151 2.46 -35.67 -14.19
N PHE A 152 2.59 -34.35 -14.11
CA PHE A 152 2.26 -33.41 -15.18
C PHE A 152 3.07 -32.11 -15.06
N THR A 153 2.96 -31.25 -16.07
CA THR A 153 3.52 -29.89 -16.08
C THR A 153 2.42 -28.85 -15.91
N GLY A 154 2.74 -27.71 -15.33
CA GLY A 154 1.73 -26.69 -15.11
C GLY A 154 2.18 -25.56 -14.22
N LYS A 155 1.24 -24.91 -13.55
CA LYS A 155 1.50 -23.76 -12.66
C LYS A 155 0.73 -23.90 -11.36
N ALA A 156 1.33 -23.38 -10.29
CA ALA A 156 0.66 -23.14 -9.02
C ALA A 156 0.59 -21.64 -8.76
N TYR A 157 -0.61 -21.13 -8.48
CA TYR A 157 -0.89 -19.76 -8.08
C TYR A 157 -1.10 -19.74 -6.57
N LEU A 158 -0.29 -18.97 -5.87
CA LEU A 158 -0.35 -18.78 -4.43
C LEU A 158 -0.80 -17.36 -4.12
N THR A 159 -1.81 -17.20 -3.24
CA THR A 159 -2.40 -15.91 -2.87
C THR A 159 -2.69 -15.80 -1.37
#